data_6daf01b5de1d3af99a8ffbd156686363
#
_entry.id   6daf01b5de1d3af99a8ffbd156686363
#
_cell.length_a   1.000
_cell.length_b   1.000
_cell.length_c   1.000
_cell.angle_alpha   90.00
_cell.angle_beta   90.00
_cell.angle_gamma   90.00
#
_symmetry.space_group_name_H-M   'P 1'
#
loop_
_entity.id
_entity.type
_entity.pdbx_description
1 polymer ?
#
loop_
_entity_poly.entity_id
_entity_poly.type
_entity_poly.pdbx_seq_one_letter_code
_entity_poly.pdbx_strand_id
1 'polypeptide(L)'
;MREDDGSSRGLLLREKLSKSGCQFEAAVTSDFGDATYVFSLRCSFTVDGKMQFAVVSPVEIADISGTISGEKGELVFDDTILAFPTLADGDLSPVSAPWHVIRALKSGYLSSVVTDNNRLSMTIDDTFSSEPLRVVIRLDASDLPEYAEIFWNGRMILCTHISGFTYV
;
A
#
# COMPACT_ATOMS: atom_id res chain seq x y z
N MET A 1 -5.07 -28.81 8.22
CA MET A 1 -3.62 -28.63 8.42
C MET A 1 -2.96 -27.75 7.35
N ARG A 2 -3.41 -27.79 6.11
CA ARG A 2 -2.88 -26.92 5.05
C ARG A 2 -3.44 -25.49 5.07
N GLU A 3 -4.57 -25.28 5.70
CA GLU A 3 -5.15 -23.93 5.84
C GLU A 3 -4.39 -23.06 6.84
N ASP A 4 -3.76 -23.68 7.83
CA ASP A 4 -2.94 -22.99 8.83
C ASP A 4 -1.64 -22.41 8.28
N ASP A 5 -1.08 -23.03 7.24
CA ASP A 5 0.20 -22.62 6.69
C ASP A 5 0.14 -21.22 6.04
N GLY A 6 -0.92 -20.96 5.26
CA GLY A 6 -1.11 -19.64 4.64
C GLY A 6 -1.33 -18.54 5.65
N SER A 7 -2.19 -18.78 6.65
CA SER A 7 -2.45 -17.80 7.72
C SER A 7 -1.21 -17.53 8.55
N SER A 8 -0.42 -18.58 8.85
CA SER A 8 0.84 -18.44 9.59
C SER A 8 1.86 -17.60 8.84
N ARG A 9 1.96 -17.78 7.52
CA ARG A 9 2.85 -17.00 6.67
C ARG A 9 2.45 -15.52 6.65
N GLY A 10 1.16 -15.24 6.54
CA GLY A 10 0.63 -13.88 6.59
C GLY A 10 0.88 -13.20 7.93
N LEU A 11 0.68 -13.91 9.03
CA LEU A 11 0.94 -13.40 10.38
C LEU A 11 2.44 -13.17 10.61
N LEU A 12 3.30 -14.00 10.05
CA LEU A 12 4.75 -13.83 10.13
C LEU A 12 5.19 -12.54 9.42
N LEU A 13 4.62 -12.26 8.24
CA LEU A 13 4.88 -11.00 7.52
C LEU A 13 4.46 -9.80 8.39
N ARG A 14 3.30 -9.86 9.00
CA ARG A 14 2.81 -8.83 9.91
C ARG A 14 3.75 -8.62 11.08
N GLU A 15 4.23 -9.70 11.67
CA GLU A 15 5.18 -9.64 12.78
C GLU A 15 6.48 -8.95 12.37
N LYS A 16 7.03 -9.28 11.21
CA LYS A 16 8.24 -8.64 10.69
C LYS A 16 8.03 -7.15 10.46
N LEU A 17 6.89 -6.75 9.90
CA LEU A 17 6.57 -5.33 9.68
C LEU A 17 6.33 -4.58 10.99
N SER A 18 5.95 -5.24 12.06
CA SER A 18 5.78 -4.60 13.36
C SER A 18 7.11 -4.32 14.06
N LYS A 19 8.19 -4.97 13.63
CA LYS A 19 9.52 -4.86 14.25
C LYS A 19 10.54 -4.08 13.44
N SER A 20 10.24 -3.80 12.16
CA SER A 20 11.16 -3.12 11.28
C SER A 20 10.43 -2.23 10.30
N GLY A 21 11.14 -1.24 9.75
CA GLY A 21 10.66 -0.50 8.60
C GLY A 21 10.82 -1.31 7.31
N CYS A 22 10.46 -0.71 6.20
CA CYS A 22 10.64 -1.32 4.88
C CYS A 22 10.81 -0.27 3.80
N GLN A 23 11.37 -0.68 2.67
CA GLN A 23 11.55 0.14 1.49
C GLN A 23 11.16 -0.66 0.26
N PHE A 24 10.58 0.02 -0.72
CA PHE A 24 10.24 -0.61 -2.00
C PHE A 24 9.93 0.45 -3.07
N GLU A 25 9.84 0.03 -4.31
CA GLU A 25 9.27 0.83 -5.38
C GLU A 25 7.85 0.34 -5.68
N ALA A 26 6.95 1.28 -5.92
CA ALA A 26 5.56 1.00 -6.23
C ALA A 26 5.16 1.66 -7.55
N ALA A 27 4.62 0.86 -8.47
CA ALA A 27 3.97 1.37 -9.67
C ALA A 27 2.46 1.38 -9.40
N VAL A 28 1.91 2.57 -9.17
CA VAL A 28 0.51 2.76 -8.78
C VAL A 28 -0.32 3.10 -10.00
N THR A 29 -1.40 2.36 -10.22
CA THR A 29 -2.39 2.66 -11.25
C THR A 29 -3.68 3.11 -10.58
N SER A 30 -4.14 4.29 -10.93
CA SER A 30 -5.44 4.78 -10.50
C SER A 30 -6.39 4.87 -11.68
N ASP A 31 -7.61 4.38 -11.49
CA ASP A 31 -8.66 4.41 -12.50
C ASP A 31 -9.83 5.22 -11.95
N PHE A 32 -10.05 6.39 -12.56
CA PHE A 32 -11.15 7.27 -12.19
C PHE A 32 -12.36 7.16 -13.14
N GLY A 33 -12.41 6.07 -13.95
CA GLY A 33 -13.49 5.85 -14.92
C GLY A 33 -13.22 6.51 -16.26
N ASP A 34 -12.91 7.79 -16.28
CA ASP A 34 -12.66 8.57 -17.51
C ASP A 34 -11.18 8.56 -17.92
N ALA A 35 -10.29 8.35 -16.95
CA ALA A 35 -8.86 8.39 -17.19
C ALA A 35 -8.13 7.43 -16.26
N THR A 36 -7.06 6.83 -16.78
CA THR A 36 -6.17 5.95 -16.02
C THR A 36 -4.82 6.63 -15.90
N TYR A 37 -4.29 6.68 -14.69
CA TYR A 37 -2.99 7.29 -14.40
C TYR A 37 -2.07 6.24 -13.79
N VAL A 38 -0.79 6.29 -14.21
CA VAL A 38 0.26 5.40 -13.69
C VAL A 38 1.38 6.25 -13.12
N PHE A 39 1.75 5.96 -11.88
CA PHE A 39 2.86 6.63 -11.18
C PHE A 39 3.82 5.59 -10.65
N SER A 40 5.12 5.91 -10.65
CA SER A 40 6.10 5.11 -9.92
C SER A 40 6.63 5.91 -8.74
N LEU A 41 6.63 5.28 -7.58
CA LEU A 41 7.02 5.89 -6.31
C LEU A 41 8.15 5.09 -5.68
N ARG A 42 9.10 5.77 -5.08
CA ARG A 42 10.04 5.16 -4.15
C ARG A 42 9.54 5.42 -2.74
N CYS A 43 9.31 4.35 -1.98
CA CYS A 43 8.66 4.42 -0.68
C CYS A 43 9.57 3.90 0.42
N SER A 44 9.54 4.56 1.57
CA SER A 44 10.26 4.15 2.78
C SER A 44 9.32 4.31 3.98
N PHE A 45 9.26 3.27 4.81
CA PHE A 45 8.41 3.25 6.00
C PHE A 45 9.24 3.09 7.25
N THR A 46 8.94 3.90 8.26
CA THR A 46 9.48 3.70 9.61
C THR A 46 8.71 2.60 10.34
N VAL A 47 9.26 2.10 11.42
CA VAL A 47 8.63 1.04 12.23
C VAL A 47 7.28 1.47 12.80
N ASP A 48 7.11 2.75 13.08
CA ASP A 48 5.85 3.32 13.57
C ASP A 48 4.83 3.67 12.46
N GLY A 49 5.16 3.33 11.19
CA GLY A 49 4.23 3.42 10.09
C GLY A 49 4.22 4.74 9.32
N LYS A 50 5.16 5.63 9.58
CA LYS A 50 5.30 6.87 8.81
C LYS A 50 5.93 6.55 7.45
N MET A 51 5.31 7.02 6.38
CA MET A 51 5.80 6.83 5.01
C MET A 51 6.47 8.09 4.49
N GLN A 52 7.63 7.91 3.86
CA GLN A 52 8.25 8.91 3.00
C GLN A 52 8.19 8.40 1.57
N PHE A 53 7.87 9.26 0.63
CA PHE A 53 7.82 8.87 -0.77
C PHE A 53 8.45 9.93 -1.67
N ALA A 54 8.92 9.48 -2.83
CA ALA A 54 9.38 10.35 -3.92
C ALA A 54 8.82 9.79 -5.23
N VAL A 55 8.28 10.67 -6.07
CA VAL A 55 7.80 10.28 -7.39
C VAL A 55 9.00 10.04 -8.29
N VAL A 56 9.04 8.88 -8.94
CA VAL A 56 10.10 8.50 -9.89
C VAL A 56 9.64 8.77 -11.32
N SER A 57 8.40 8.44 -11.65
CA SER A 57 7.79 8.67 -12.95
C SER A 57 6.32 9.00 -12.83
N PRO A 58 5.72 9.70 -13.77
CA PRO A 58 6.35 10.30 -14.96
C PRO A 58 7.34 11.42 -14.60
N VAL A 59 8.28 11.69 -15.50
CA VAL A 59 9.39 12.63 -15.24
C VAL A 59 8.90 14.04 -14.95
N GLU A 60 7.74 14.42 -15.49
CA GLU A 60 7.16 15.76 -15.31
C GLU A 60 6.82 16.06 -13.86
N ILE A 61 6.60 15.02 -13.05
CA ILE A 61 6.29 15.17 -11.62
C ILE A 61 7.32 14.48 -10.71
N ALA A 62 8.48 14.14 -11.25
CA ALA A 62 9.52 13.45 -10.48
C ALA A 62 10.13 14.29 -9.35
N ASP A 63 9.85 15.60 -9.32
CA ASP A 63 10.28 16.46 -8.22
C ASP A 63 9.33 16.45 -7.02
N ILE A 64 8.20 15.74 -7.13
CA ILE A 64 7.25 15.63 -6.03
C ILE A 64 7.75 14.59 -5.03
N SER A 65 7.80 14.98 -3.77
CA SER A 65 8.09 14.08 -2.65
C SER A 65 7.16 14.42 -1.49
N GLY A 66 7.10 13.57 -0.49
CA GLY A 66 6.26 13.87 0.64
C GLY A 66 6.33 12.83 1.74
N THR A 67 5.46 13.05 2.73
CA THR A 67 5.31 12.17 3.88
C THR A 67 3.83 11.91 4.15
N ILE A 68 3.52 10.73 4.64
CA ILE A 68 2.18 10.37 5.11
C ILE A 68 2.30 9.83 6.53
N SER A 69 1.48 10.38 7.43
CA SER A 69 1.40 9.95 8.82
C SER A 69 -0.05 10.03 9.27
N GLY A 70 -0.62 8.89 9.65
CA GLY A 70 -2.04 8.83 10.00
C GLY A 70 -2.95 9.12 8.81
N GLU A 71 -3.93 10.01 8.98
CA GLU A 71 -4.89 10.37 7.93
C GLU A 71 -4.43 11.55 7.07
N LYS A 72 -3.23 12.06 7.31
CA LYS A 72 -2.73 13.26 6.66
C LYS A 72 -1.46 12.98 5.88
N GLY A 73 -1.37 13.60 4.72
CA GLY A 73 -0.17 13.61 3.92
C GLY A 73 0.29 15.03 3.62
N GLU A 74 1.57 15.17 3.35
CA GLU A 74 2.17 16.41 2.89
C GLU A 74 2.99 16.13 1.63
N LEU A 75 2.78 16.96 0.61
CA LEU A 75 3.57 16.95 -0.62
C LEU A 75 4.51 18.13 -0.62
N VAL A 76 5.70 17.93 -1.14
CA VAL A 76 6.65 19.01 -1.46
C VAL A 76 6.85 19.03 -2.96
N PHE A 77 6.54 20.16 -3.57
CA PHE A 77 6.77 20.42 -4.98
C PHE A 77 7.25 21.85 -5.14
N ASP A 78 8.41 22.02 -5.74
CA ASP A 78 9.03 23.33 -6.00
C ASP A 78 9.09 24.20 -4.73
N ASP A 79 9.57 23.61 -3.62
CA ASP A 79 9.68 24.22 -2.28
C ASP A 79 8.35 24.64 -1.65
N THR A 80 7.22 24.27 -2.24
CA THR A 80 5.89 24.51 -1.68
C THR A 80 5.40 23.24 -0.98
N ILE A 81 4.91 23.38 0.25
CA ILE A 81 4.35 22.27 1.03
C ILE A 81 2.84 22.30 0.91
N LEU A 82 2.24 21.20 0.47
CA LEU A 82 0.80 21.02 0.33
C LEU A 82 0.33 19.86 1.21
N ALA A 83 -0.68 20.11 2.04
CA ALA A 83 -1.31 19.06 2.83
C ALA A 83 -2.46 18.42 2.05
N PHE A 84 -2.65 17.10 2.23
CA PHE A 84 -3.76 16.39 1.59
C PHE A 84 -4.27 15.28 2.52
N PRO A 85 -5.58 14.94 2.47
CA PRO A 85 -6.10 13.77 3.15
C PRO A 85 -5.70 12.49 2.38
N THR A 86 -5.42 11.40 3.11
CA THR A 86 -5.13 10.11 2.48
C THR A 86 -6.37 9.50 1.85
N LEU A 87 -7.54 9.79 2.41
CA LEU A 87 -8.83 9.34 1.90
C LEU A 87 -9.86 10.44 2.12
N ALA A 88 -10.56 10.84 1.08
CA ALA A 88 -11.62 11.83 1.15
C ALA A 88 -12.75 11.47 0.17
N ASP A 89 -13.96 11.31 0.68
CA ASP A 89 -15.18 11.05 -0.11
C ASP A 89 -15.05 9.85 -1.08
N GLY A 90 -14.35 8.78 -0.62
CA GLY A 90 -14.10 7.60 -1.44
C GLY A 90 -13.02 7.76 -2.51
N ASP A 91 -12.39 8.93 -2.58
CA ASP A 91 -11.28 9.17 -3.49
C ASP A 91 -9.96 9.09 -2.72
N LEU A 92 -9.10 8.16 -3.13
CA LEU A 92 -7.76 8.06 -2.59
C LEU A 92 -6.79 8.86 -3.45
N SER A 93 -5.92 9.60 -2.79
CA SER A 93 -4.75 10.14 -3.49
C SER A 93 -3.90 8.95 -3.98
N PRO A 94 -3.52 8.89 -5.28
CA PRO A 94 -2.72 7.78 -5.78
C PRO A 94 -1.42 7.55 -5.02
N VAL A 95 -0.79 8.61 -4.52
CA VAL A 95 0.45 8.50 -3.74
C VAL A 95 0.23 7.83 -2.38
N SER A 96 -1.01 7.74 -1.90
CA SER A 96 -1.33 7.08 -0.64
C SER A 96 -1.51 5.56 -0.77
N ALA A 97 -1.56 5.00 -1.97
CA ALA A 97 -1.77 3.57 -2.16
C ALA A 97 -0.78 2.69 -1.39
N PRO A 98 0.55 2.92 -1.46
CA PRO A 98 1.50 2.12 -0.68
C PRO A 98 1.26 2.23 0.83
N TRP A 99 0.85 3.41 1.30
CA TRP A 99 0.57 3.61 2.72
C TRP A 99 -0.60 2.73 3.18
N HIS A 100 -1.67 2.68 2.40
CA HIS A 100 -2.82 1.83 2.71
C HIS A 100 -2.46 0.35 2.69
N VAL A 101 -1.61 -0.08 1.76
CA VAL A 101 -1.15 -1.46 1.67
C VAL A 101 -0.38 -1.86 2.93
N ILE A 102 0.61 -1.07 3.32
CA ILE A 102 1.43 -1.39 4.49
C ILE A 102 0.61 -1.30 5.77
N ARG A 103 -0.28 -0.31 5.87
CA ARG A 103 -1.17 -0.20 7.03
C ARG A 103 -2.09 -1.42 7.16
N ALA A 104 -2.68 -1.87 6.05
CA ALA A 104 -3.51 -3.07 6.06
C ALA A 104 -2.71 -4.30 6.51
N LEU A 105 -1.50 -4.47 5.99
CA LEU A 105 -0.62 -5.57 6.38
C LEU A 105 -0.30 -5.55 7.87
N LYS A 106 -0.08 -4.36 8.43
CA LYS A 106 0.32 -4.22 9.84
C LYS A 106 -0.85 -4.40 10.80
N SER A 107 -2.03 -3.88 10.48
CA SER A 107 -3.10 -3.74 11.46
C SER A 107 -4.51 -4.00 10.94
N GLY A 108 -4.70 -4.28 9.65
CA GLY A 108 -6.02 -4.57 9.10
C GLY A 108 -6.54 -5.94 9.54
N TYR A 109 -7.84 -6.14 9.42
CA TYR A 109 -8.46 -7.43 9.71
C TYR A 109 -8.26 -8.40 8.56
N LEU A 110 -7.55 -9.48 8.82
CA LEU A 110 -7.29 -10.52 7.83
C LEU A 110 -8.53 -11.40 7.67
N SER A 111 -9.31 -11.16 6.61
CA SER A 111 -10.57 -11.85 6.38
C SER A 111 -10.42 -13.15 5.61
N SER A 112 -9.40 -13.26 4.77
CA SER A 112 -9.20 -14.45 3.93
C SER A 112 -7.75 -14.59 3.53
N VAL A 113 -7.26 -15.83 3.47
CA VAL A 113 -5.95 -16.19 2.93
C VAL A 113 -6.13 -17.36 1.97
N VAL A 114 -5.65 -17.18 0.74
CA VAL A 114 -5.71 -18.22 -0.30
C VAL A 114 -4.30 -18.49 -0.79
N THR A 115 -3.95 -19.76 -0.90
CA THR A 115 -2.67 -20.19 -1.46
C THR A 115 -2.91 -20.81 -2.84
N ASP A 116 -2.21 -20.27 -3.84
CA ASP A 116 -2.25 -20.78 -5.22
C ASP A 116 -0.82 -20.85 -5.75
N ASN A 117 -0.41 -22.04 -6.20
CA ASN A 117 0.96 -22.31 -6.68
C ASN A 117 2.04 -21.84 -5.68
N ASN A 118 1.81 -22.10 -4.39
CA ASN A 118 2.68 -21.71 -3.28
C ASN A 118 2.80 -20.19 -3.07
N ARG A 119 1.96 -19.41 -3.73
CA ARG A 119 1.88 -17.95 -3.54
C ARG A 119 0.65 -17.59 -2.72
N LEU A 120 0.85 -16.69 -1.79
CA LEU A 120 -0.21 -16.23 -0.90
C LEU A 120 -0.96 -15.05 -1.50
N SER A 121 -2.28 -15.09 -1.36
CA SER A 121 -3.15 -13.94 -1.60
C SER A 121 -3.95 -13.70 -0.33
N MET A 122 -3.88 -12.49 0.21
CA MET A 122 -4.55 -12.10 1.44
C MET A 122 -5.58 -11.03 1.16
N THR A 123 -6.77 -11.18 1.74
CA THR A 123 -7.81 -10.15 1.72
C THR A 123 -7.89 -9.55 3.11
N ILE A 124 -7.71 -8.24 3.21
CA ILE A 124 -7.65 -7.52 4.47
C ILE A 124 -8.68 -6.40 4.46
N ASP A 125 -9.52 -6.36 5.49
CA ASP A 125 -10.47 -5.27 5.69
C ASP A 125 -9.82 -4.23 6.60
N ASP A 126 -9.56 -3.05 6.04
CA ASP A 126 -8.98 -1.93 6.76
C ASP A 126 -10.09 -0.95 7.15
N THR A 127 -10.38 -0.90 8.44
CA THR A 127 -11.42 -0.03 9.01
C THR A 127 -10.83 1.18 9.72
N PHE A 128 -9.61 1.54 9.36
CA PHE A 128 -8.88 2.65 9.97
C PHE A 128 -9.62 3.99 9.87
N SER A 129 -10.23 4.27 8.74
CA SER A 129 -10.99 5.50 8.53
C SER A 129 -12.50 5.24 8.62
N SER A 130 -13.29 6.31 8.60
CA SER A 130 -14.75 6.22 8.52
C SER A 130 -15.24 5.56 7.23
N GLU A 131 -14.39 5.47 6.22
CA GLU A 131 -14.67 4.82 4.95
C GLU A 131 -13.82 3.55 4.84
N PRO A 132 -14.38 2.37 5.16
CA PRO A 132 -13.59 1.13 5.18
C PRO A 132 -13.13 0.72 3.79
N LEU A 133 -11.88 0.30 3.72
CA LEU A 133 -11.26 -0.20 2.51
C LEU A 133 -11.06 -1.70 2.60
N ARG A 134 -11.10 -2.36 1.44
CA ARG A 134 -10.64 -3.74 1.32
C ARG A 134 -9.38 -3.76 0.48
N VAL A 135 -8.35 -4.40 1.00
CA VAL A 135 -7.06 -4.50 0.33
C VAL A 135 -6.76 -5.97 0.07
N VAL A 136 -6.53 -6.31 -1.19
CA VAL A 136 -6.12 -7.67 -1.58
C VAL A 136 -4.65 -7.61 -1.93
N ILE A 137 -3.83 -8.42 -1.25
CA ILE A 137 -2.38 -8.37 -1.39
C ILE A 137 -1.86 -9.75 -1.80
N ARG A 138 -1.08 -9.78 -2.88
CA ARG A 138 -0.36 -10.97 -3.30
C ARG A 138 1.10 -10.91 -2.87
N LEU A 139 1.58 -12.02 -2.34
CA LEU A 139 2.98 -12.19 -1.98
C LEU A 139 3.72 -12.97 -3.06
N ASP A 140 5.01 -12.69 -3.23
CA ASP A 140 5.87 -13.49 -4.10
C ASP A 140 6.29 -14.81 -3.44
N ALA A 141 7.14 -15.58 -4.10
CA ALA A 141 7.60 -16.87 -3.59
C ALA A 141 8.42 -16.75 -2.29
N SER A 142 8.91 -15.57 -1.96
CA SER A 142 9.66 -15.28 -0.73
C SER A 142 8.79 -14.65 0.37
N ASP A 143 7.48 -14.65 0.20
CA ASP A 143 6.50 -14.02 1.11
C ASP A 143 6.68 -12.51 1.25
N LEU A 144 7.11 -11.85 0.18
CA LEU A 144 7.18 -10.39 0.13
C LEU A 144 6.04 -9.85 -0.73
N PRO A 145 5.47 -8.69 -0.38
CA PRO A 145 4.41 -8.11 -1.20
C PRO A 145 4.89 -7.81 -2.62
N GLU A 146 4.13 -8.25 -3.62
CA GLU A 146 4.45 -7.96 -5.03
C GLU A 146 3.34 -7.23 -5.76
N TYR A 147 2.09 -7.34 -5.29
CA TYR A 147 0.95 -6.71 -5.94
C TYR A 147 -0.18 -6.50 -4.94
N ALA A 148 -0.88 -5.38 -5.07
CA ALA A 148 -2.03 -5.09 -4.23
C ALA A 148 -3.13 -4.37 -5.00
N GLU A 149 -4.38 -4.65 -4.63
CA GLU A 149 -5.56 -3.99 -5.13
C GLU A 149 -6.31 -3.37 -3.96
N ILE A 150 -6.77 -2.13 -4.11
CA ILE A 150 -7.52 -1.40 -3.09
C ILE A 150 -8.93 -1.17 -3.58
N PHE A 151 -9.89 -1.64 -2.80
CA PHE A 151 -11.32 -1.53 -3.08
C PHE A 151 -11.99 -0.61 -2.08
N TRP A 152 -12.88 0.22 -2.58
CA TRP A 152 -13.79 1.01 -1.78
C TRP A 152 -15.20 0.76 -2.28
N ASN A 153 -16.09 0.38 -1.35
CA ASN A 153 -17.50 0.12 -1.65
C ASN A 153 -17.68 -0.91 -2.79
N GLY A 154 -16.83 -1.96 -2.80
CA GLY A 154 -16.88 -3.03 -3.81
C GLY A 154 -16.24 -2.70 -5.15
N ARG A 155 -15.73 -1.49 -5.33
CA ARG A 155 -15.09 -1.05 -6.57
C ARG A 155 -13.57 -0.92 -6.39
N MET A 156 -12.80 -1.49 -7.29
CA MET A 156 -11.34 -1.29 -7.30
C MET A 156 -11.02 0.15 -7.71
N ILE A 157 -10.32 0.87 -6.85
CA ILE A 157 -9.95 2.27 -7.07
C ILE A 157 -8.48 2.46 -7.37
N LEU A 158 -7.63 1.61 -6.80
CA LEU A 158 -6.18 1.68 -7.01
C LEU A 158 -5.62 0.27 -7.08
N CYS A 159 -4.56 0.08 -7.87
CA CYS A 159 -3.72 -1.10 -7.76
C CYS A 159 -2.25 -0.69 -7.80
N THR A 160 -1.39 -1.51 -7.23
CA THR A 160 0.03 -1.21 -7.19
C THR A 160 0.87 -2.47 -7.37
N HIS A 161 1.89 -2.38 -8.21
CA HIS A 161 2.94 -3.38 -8.32
C HIS A 161 4.10 -2.95 -7.44
N ILE A 162 4.58 -3.86 -6.61
CA ILE A 162 5.64 -3.61 -5.65
C ILE A 162 6.88 -4.37 -6.08
N SER A 163 8.04 -3.70 -6.11
CA SER A 163 9.33 -4.29 -6.46
C SER A 163 10.41 -3.80 -5.50
N GLY A 164 11.47 -4.60 -5.37
CA GLY A 164 12.60 -4.24 -4.53
C GLY A 164 12.28 -4.13 -3.04
N PHE A 165 11.32 -4.91 -2.56
CA PHE A 165 10.91 -4.86 -1.16
C PHE A 165 12.03 -5.38 -0.25
N THR A 166 12.43 -4.56 0.72
CA THR A 166 13.42 -4.91 1.73
C THR A 166 13.00 -4.39 3.10
N TYR A 167 13.32 -5.14 4.14
CA TYR A 167 13.18 -4.67 5.52
C TYR A 167 14.37 -3.79 5.89
N VAL A 168 14.11 -2.79 6.71
CA VAL A 168 15.15 -1.83 7.12
C VAL A 168 15.29 -1.79 8.64
#